data_ac765d9b42e500fa75fbcecc17083868
#
_entry.id   ac765d9b42e500fa75fbcecc17083868
#
_cell.length_a   1.000
_cell.length_b   1.000
_cell.length_c   1.000
_cell.angle_alpha   90.00
_cell.angle_beta   90.00
_cell.angle_gamma   90.00
#
_symmetry.space_group_name_H-M   'P 1'
#
loop_
_entity.id
_entity.type
_entity.pdbx_description
1 polymer ?
#
loop_
_entity_poly.entity_id
_entity_poly.type
_entity_poly.pdbx_seq_one_letter_code
_entity_poly.pdbx_strand_id
1 'polypeptide(L)'
;VKGDFNASSLLSLCSMAYDSFYDRLNTSQKKALLEAIKNKGGEMYENFNNRMENHIADNHVWQMTLRILTMAAFSVYGDLPEANTWVDYCYNVWLARFPGLNKDGGWHNGDSYFTVNTRTLVEVPYYYSKLTGYDFFSDPWYQGNIMYTIFQQPPFSKSGGNGSSHQNVGRPNSIRIGYLDALARLTGNTYAADFVRRDRK
;
A
#
# COMPACT_ATOMS: atom_id res chain seq x y z
N VAL A 1 1.05 13.58 16.58
CA VAL A 1 1.99 13.83 15.46
C VAL A 1 1.20 13.76 14.18
N LYS A 2 1.32 14.80 13.33
CA LYS A 2 0.63 14.85 12.03
C LYS A 2 1.17 13.77 11.10
N GLY A 3 0.29 12.94 10.54
CA GLY A 3 0.67 11.87 9.62
C GLY A 3 1.17 10.59 10.29
N ASP A 4 0.96 10.41 11.57
CA ASP A 4 1.24 9.16 12.29
C ASP A 4 0.17 8.09 12.03
N PHE A 5 0.35 6.92 12.65
CA PHE A 5 -0.60 5.80 12.52
C PHE A 5 -2.02 6.13 12.94
N ASN A 6 -2.19 6.96 13.97
CA ASN A 6 -3.52 7.31 14.47
C ASN A 6 -4.25 8.25 13.51
N ALA A 7 -3.55 9.27 13.00
CA ALA A 7 -4.10 10.16 11.97
C ALA A 7 -4.44 9.40 10.70
N SER A 8 -3.56 8.48 10.28
CA SER A 8 -3.77 7.59 9.14
C SER A 8 -4.98 6.68 9.32
N SER A 9 -5.16 6.12 10.51
CA SER A 9 -6.29 5.24 10.82
C SER A 9 -7.62 5.98 10.72
N LEU A 10 -7.69 7.20 11.26
CA LEU A 10 -8.90 8.02 11.17
C LEU A 10 -9.21 8.39 9.71
N LEU A 11 -8.21 8.85 8.96
CA LEU A 11 -8.37 9.18 7.55
C LEU A 11 -8.86 7.96 6.76
N SER A 12 -8.26 6.79 6.99
CA SER A 12 -8.66 5.53 6.35
C SER A 12 -10.11 5.18 6.62
N LEU A 13 -10.54 5.26 7.89
CA LEU A 13 -11.92 4.93 8.28
C LEU A 13 -12.94 5.89 7.67
N CYS A 14 -12.66 7.20 7.70
CA CYS A 14 -13.54 8.19 7.10
C CYS A 14 -13.66 8.00 5.59
N SER A 15 -12.55 7.74 4.92
CA SER A 15 -12.51 7.51 3.47
C SER A 15 -13.26 6.25 3.06
N MET A 16 -13.03 5.15 3.78
CA MET A 16 -13.76 3.90 3.54
C MET A 16 -15.26 4.05 3.79
N ALA A 17 -15.64 4.78 4.87
CA ALA A 17 -17.05 5.02 5.16
C ALA A 17 -17.70 5.88 4.06
N TYR A 18 -17.02 6.92 3.61
CA TYR A 18 -17.51 7.78 2.54
C TYR A 18 -17.75 7.01 1.25
N ASP A 19 -16.76 6.25 0.80
CA ASP A 19 -16.84 5.47 -0.45
C ASP A 19 -17.86 4.32 -0.36
N SER A 20 -17.76 3.49 0.69
CA SER A 20 -18.58 2.28 0.80
C SER A 20 -20.06 2.55 1.06
N PHE A 21 -20.39 3.69 1.66
CA PHE A 21 -21.78 4.05 1.98
C PHE A 21 -22.27 5.28 1.21
N TYR A 22 -21.58 5.71 0.17
CA TYR A 22 -21.85 6.93 -0.56
C TYR A 22 -23.34 7.14 -0.88
N ASP A 23 -24.00 6.14 -1.44
CA ASP A 23 -25.40 6.19 -1.84
C ASP A 23 -26.38 6.16 -0.65
N ARG A 24 -25.91 5.79 0.54
CA ARG A 24 -26.71 5.68 1.76
C ARG A 24 -26.53 6.86 2.72
N LEU A 25 -25.49 7.66 2.51
CA LEU A 25 -25.22 8.84 3.33
C LEU A 25 -26.15 9.98 2.93
N ASN A 26 -26.73 10.64 3.94
CA ASN A 26 -27.44 11.90 3.72
C ASN A 26 -26.44 13.06 3.54
N THR A 27 -26.96 14.24 3.12
CA THR A 27 -26.14 15.42 2.85
C THR A 27 -25.28 15.86 4.04
N SER A 28 -25.84 15.82 5.25
CA SER A 28 -25.11 16.20 6.46
C SER A 28 -23.97 15.24 6.78
N GLN A 29 -24.21 13.93 6.62
CA GLN A 29 -23.19 12.89 6.83
C GLN A 29 -22.08 12.98 5.78
N LYS A 30 -22.42 13.17 4.50
CA LYS A 30 -21.43 13.40 3.44
C LYS A 30 -20.56 14.61 3.77
N LYS A 31 -21.17 15.73 4.13
CA LYS A 31 -20.46 16.96 4.48
C LYS A 31 -19.49 16.74 5.65
N ALA A 32 -19.94 16.08 6.72
CA ALA A 32 -19.11 15.82 7.89
C ALA A 32 -17.90 14.91 7.55
N LEU A 33 -18.11 13.86 6.74
CA LEU A 33 -17.03 12.98 6.32
C LEU A 33 -16.05 13.70 5.38
N LEU A 34 -16.54 14.47 4.41
CA LEU A 34 -15.69 15.27 3.52
C LEU A 34 -14.83 16.27 4.30
N GLU A 35 -15.40 16.94 5.29
CA GLU A 35 -14.65 17.87 6.14
C GLU A 35 -13.56 17.15 6.96
N ALA A 36 -13.89 15.99 7.53
CA ALA A 36 -12.91 15.17 8.25
C ALA A 36 -11.78 14.68 7.33
N ILE A 37 -12.11 14.20 6.12
CA ILE A 37 -11.15 13.75 5.12
C ILE A 37 -10.28 14.92 4.65
N LYS A 38 -10.89 16.09 4.34
CA LYS A 38 -10.18 17.30 3.96
C LYS A 38 -9.15 17.72 4.99
N ASN A 39 -9.56 17.80 6.25
CA ASN A 39 -8.67 18.23 7.33
C ASN A 39 -7.53 17.24 7.56
N LYS A 40 -7.83 15.94 7.66
CA LYS A 40 -6.81 14.93 7.94
C LYS A 40 -5.93 14.61 6.73
N GLY A 41 -6.49 14.58 5.53
CA GLY A 41 -5.75 14.42 4.28
C GLY A 41 -4.84 15.62 4.01
N GLY A 42 -5.33 16.84 4.23
CA GLY A 42 -4.54 18.06 4.11
C GLY A 42 -3.35 18.09 5.08
N GLU A 43 -3.57 17.77 6.37
CA GLU A 43 -2.49 17.66 7.36
C GLU A 43 -1.43 16.61 6.93
N MET A 44 -1.86 15.50 6.37
CA MET A 44 -0.97 14.44 5.91
C MET A 44 -0.20 14.87 4.66
N TYR A 45 -0.87 15.47 3.70
CA TYR A 45 -0.26 16.01 2.47
C TYR A 45 0.82 17.04 2.80
N GLU A 46 0.53 18.02 3.66
CA GLU A 46 1.51 19.02 4.09
C GLU A 46 2.72 18.39 4.78
N ASN A 47 2.49 17.36 5.58
CA ASN A 47 3.55 16.66 6.28
C ASN A 47 4.47 15.88 5.32
N PHE A 48 3.89 15.21 4.31
CA PHE A 48 4.66 14.58 3.23
C PHE A 48 5.49 15.61 2.47
N ASN A 49 4.84 16.63 1.95
CA ASN A 49 5.47 17.65 1.11
C ASN A 49 6.61 18.39 1.82
N ASN A 50 6.48 18.62 3.14
CA ASN A 50 7.47 19.40 3.89
C ASN A 50 8.57 18.58 4.56
N ARG A 51 8.36 17.28 4.80
CA ARG A 51 9.26 16.50 5.68
C ARG A 51 9.56 15.08 5.21
N MET A 52 8.64 14.43 4.54
CA MET A 52 8.61 12.99 4.50
C MET A 52 8.85 12.36 3.13
N GLU A 53 8.66 13.10 2.06
CA GLU A 53 8.80 12.54 0.70
C GLU A 53 10.18 11.93 0.44
N ASN A 54 11.23 12.48 1.06
CA ASN A 54 12.58 11.96 0.93
C ASN A 54 12.81 10.63 1.66
N HIS A 55 11.93 10.29 2.61
CA HIS A 55 12.01 9.06 3.41
C HIS A 55 11.02 7.99 2.97
N ILE A 56 10.26 8.23 1.89
CA ILE A 56 9.21 7.30 1.47
C ILE A 56 9.78 5.95 1.04
N ALA A 57 11.00 5.93 0.52
CA ALA A 57 11.65 4.70 0.06
C ALA A 57 12.22 3.85 1.20
N ASP A 58 12.64 4.47 2.30
CA ASP A 58 13.36 3.82 3.39
C ASP A 58 12.57 3.71 4.69
N ASN A 59 11.42 4.37 4.80
CA ASN A 59 10.64 4.41 6.03
C ASN A 59 9.25 3.80 5.85
N HIS A 60 9.03 2.67 6.52
CA HIS A 60 7.77 1.92 6.46
C HIS A 60 6.53 2.72 6.90
N VAL A 61 6.68 3.67 7.81
CA VAL A 61 5.57 4.52 8.24
C VAL A 61 5.08 5.38 7.08
N TRP A 62 6.02 5.97 6.34
CA TRP A 62 5.69 6.81 5.20
C TRP A 62 5.11 6.04 4.02
N GLN A 63 5.63 4.86 3.75
CA GLN A 63 5.09 3.97 2.73
C GLN A 63 3.65 3.60 3.03
N MET A 64 3.35 3.28 4.29
CA MET A 64 1.99 2.96 4.70
C MET A 64 1.06 4.17 4.67
N THR A 65 1.53 5.34 5.09
CA THR A 65 0.72 6.57 5.08
C THR A 65 0.51 7.10 3.66
N LEU A 66 1.46 6.90 2.73
CA LEU A 66 1.26 7.17 1.30
C LEU A 66 0.04 6.40 0.76
N ARG A 67 -0.06 5.12 1.08
CA ARG A 67 -1.23 4.31 0.71
C ARG A 67 -2.53 4.90 1.23
N ILE A 68 -2.54 5.33 2.48
CA ILE A 68 -3.75 5.91 3.11
C ILE A 68 -4.13 7.22 2.43
N LEU A 69 -3.17 8.11 2.16
CA LEU A 69 -3.46 9.36 1.46
C LEU A 69 -3.94 9.11 0.03
N THR A 70 -3.31 8.15 -0.68
CA THR A 70 -3.76 7.75 -2.02
C THR A 70 -5.21 7.25 -1.99
N MET A 71 -5.52 6.32 -1.10
CA MET A 71 -6.88 5.79 -0.95
C MET A 71 -7.90 6.88 -0.62
N ALA A 72 -7.55 7.79 0.29
CA ALA A 72 -8.41 8.92 0.66
C ALA A 72 -8.66 9.85 -0.54
N ALA A 73 -7.62 10.18 -1.28
CA ALA A 73 -7.73 11.01 -2.48
C ALA A 73 -8.69 10.39 -3.51
N PHE A 74 -8.55 9.10 -3.79
CA PHE A 74 -9.44 8.41 -4.72
C PHE A 74 -10.89 8.31 -4.23
N SER A 75 -11.11 8.12 -2.92
CA SER A 75 -12.46 7.98 -2.36
C SER A 75 -13.31 9.26 -2.46
N VAL A 76 -12.66 10.42 -2.53
CA VAL A 76 -13.33 11.74 -2.62
C VAL A 76 -13.01 12.48 -3.93
N TYR A 77 -12.46 11.75 -4.92
CA TYR A 77 -12.12 12.30 -6.21
C TYR A 77 -13.39 12.79 -6.94
N GLY A 78 -13.40 14.06 -7.31
CA GLY A 78 -14.56 14.71 -7.89
C GLY A 78 -15.49 15.40 -6.89
N ASP A 79 -15.49 14.99 -5.62
CA ASP A 79 -16.30 15.63 -4.57
C ASP A 79 -15.51 16.65 -3.73
N LEU A 80 -14.18 16.47 -3.66
CA LEU A 80 -13.27 17.36 -2.93
C LEU A 80 -12.19 17.90 -3.88
N PRO A 81 -12.13 19.23 -4.13
CA PRO A 81 -11.14 19.80 -5.06
C PRO A 81 -9.68 19.49 -4.72
N GLU A 82 -9.35 19.45 -3.44
CA GLU A 82 -8.00 19.13 -2.95
C GLU A 82 -7.55 17.71 -3.30
N ALA A 83 -8.49 16.79 -3.55
CA ALA A 83 -8.19 15.41 -3.90
C ALA A 83 -7.38 15.30 -5.19
N ASN A 84 -7.62 16.19 -6.16
CA ASN A 84 -6.83 16.22 -7.41
C ASN A 84 -5.34 16.42 -7.12
N THR A 85 -5.03 17.39 -6.26
CA THR A 85 -3.64 17.67 -5.85
C THR A 85 -3.03 16.48 -5.12
N TRP A 86 -3.80 15.81 -4.27
CA TRP A 86 -3.30 14.63 -3.54
C TRP A 86 -3.07 13.43 -4.47
N VAL A 87 -3.95 13.22 -5.45
CA VAL A 87 -3.77 12.15 -6.47
C VAL A 87 -2.48 12.39 -7.25
N ASP A 88 -2.30 13.60 -7.78
CA ASP A 88 -1.11 13.95 -8.56
C ASP A 88 0.18 13.85 -7.73
N TYR A 89 0.14 14.35 -6.49
CA TYR A 89 1.28 14.27 -5.58
C TYR A 89 1.67 12.83 -5.26
N CYS A 90 0.71 12.02 -4.83
CA CYS A 90 0.97 10.61 -4.50
C CYS A 90 1.45 9.82 -5.73
N TYR A 91 0.94 10.12 -6.91
CA TYR A 91 1.42 9.53 -8.16
C TYR A 91 2.89 9.86 -8.42
N ASN A 92 3.24 11.14 -8.33
CA ASN A 92 4.61 11.58 -8.54
C ASN A 92 5.58 11.01 -7.51
N VAL A 93 5.17 10.95 -6.24
CA VAL A 93 5.96 10.30 -5.18
C VAL A 93 6.14 8.81 -5.47
N TRP A 94 5.09 8.11 -5.90
CA TRP A 94 5.17 6.72 -6.29
C TRP A 94 6.17 6.52 -7.44
N LEU A 95 6.04 7.30 -8.52
CA LEU A 95 6.94 7.21 -9.67
C LEU A 95 8.39 7.51 -9.31
N ALA A 96 8.64 8.51 -8.47
CA ALA A 96 9.98 8.90 -8.07
C ALA A 96 10.67 7.88 -7.15
N ARG A 97 9.91 7.15 -6.35
CA ARG A 97 10.44 6.25 -5.31
C ARG A 97 10.33 4.76 -5.66
N PHE A 98 9.35 4.39 -6.47
CA PHE A 98 9.20 3.00 -6.92
C PHE A 98 10.45 2.47 -7.64
N PRO A 99 11.09 3.21 -8.55
CA PRO A 99 12.33 2.76 -9.19
C PRO A 99 13.53 2.59 -8.23
N GLY A 100 13.44 3.08 -7.01
CA GLY A 100 14.40 2.76 -5.96
C GLY A 100 14.32 1.32 -5.46
N LEU A 101 13.29 0.58 -5.87
CA LEU A 101 13.19 -0.85 -5.66
C LEU A 101 14.14 -1.58 -6.62
N ASN A 102 14.80 -2.63 -6.13
CA ASN A 102 15.75 -3.40 -6.91
C ASN A 102 15.05 -4.19 -8.02
N LYS A 103 15.68 -4.34 -9.17
CA LYS A 103 15.14 -5.14 -10.29
C LYS A 103 15.00 -6.62 -9.97
N ASP A 104 15.77 -7.12 -9.00
CA ASP A 104 15.70 -8.50 -8.50
C ASP A 104 14.49 -8.76 -7.57
N GLY A 105 13.73 -7.72 -7.26
CA GLY A 105 12.57 -7.80 -6.38
C GLY A 105 12.92 -7.80 -4.89
N GLY A 106 14.17 -7.61 -4.52
CA GLY A 106 14.58 -7.56 -3.11
C GLY A 106 13.93 -6.41 -2.36
N TRP A 107 13.72 -6.61 -1.06
CA TRP A 107 13.23 -5.58 -0.15
C TRP A 107 14.31 -5.15 0.84
N HIS A 108 14.57 -3.86 0.90
CA HIS A 108 15.71 -3.29 1.62
C HIS A 108 15.55 -3.22 3.15
N ASN A 109 14.32 -3.28 3.65
CA ASN A 109 14.00 -2.91 5.04
C ASN A 109 13.68 -4.11 5.95
N GLY A 110 14.04 -5.33 5.54
CA GLY A 110 13.86 -6.54 6.31
C GLY A 110 12.43 -7.10 6.30
N ASP A 111 12.29 -8.31 6.78
CA ASP A 111 11.11 -9.13 6.59
C ASP A 111 9.84 -8.58 7.26
N SER A 112 9.95 -8.08 8.50
CA SER A 112 8.76 -7.57 9.20
C SER A 112 8.24 -6.28 8.59
N TYR A 113 9.11 -5.38 8.20
CA TYR A 113 8.72 -4.13 7.53
C TYR A 113 8.27 -4.35 6.09
N PHE A 114 8.80 -5.35 5.41
CA PHE A 114 8.23 -5.79 4.15
C PHE A 114 6.76 -6.18 4.33
N THR A 115 6.47 -7.06 5.28
CA THR A 115 5.10 -7.53 5.55
C THR A 115 4.13 -6.38 5.84
N VAL A 116 4.55 -5.37 6.61
CA VAL A 116 3.73 -4.17 6.90
C VAL A 116 3.41 -3.39 5.63
N ASN A 117 4.31 -3.36 4.65
CA ASN A 117 4.16 -2.55 3.44
C ASN A 117 3.58 -3.28 2.23
N THR A 118 3.29 -4.58 2.33
CA THR A 118 2.74 -5.36 1.22
C THR A 118 1.46 -4.76 0.64
N ARG A 119 0.60 -4.18 1.46
CA ARG A 119 -0.61 -3.49 0.97
C ARG A 119 -0.28 -2.25 0.16
N THR A 120 0.69 -1.46 0.56
CA THR A 120 1.15 -0.29 -0.22
C THR A 120 1.65 -0.70 -1.60
N LEU A 121 2.43 -1.79 -1.65
CA LEU A 121 2.98 -2.34 -2.89
C LEU A 121 1.92 -2.89 -3.85
N VAL A 122 0.72 -3.17 -3.38
CA VAL A 122 -0.40 -3.62 -4.21
C VAL A 122 -1.40 -2.50 -4.48
N GLU A 123 -1.88 -1.84 -3.43
CA GLU A 123 -3.01 -0.92 -3.55
C GLU A 123 -2.64 0.36 -4.32
N VAL A 124 -1.49 0.97 -4.03
CA VAL A 124 -1.07 2.21 -4.71
C VAL A 124 -0.94 2.00 -6.22
N PRO A 125 -0.11 1.05 -6.72
CA PRO A 125 0.00 0.84 -8.16
C PRO A 125 -1.31 0.32 -8.78
N TYR A 126 -2.14 -0.38 -8.04
CA TYR A 126 -3.45 -0.82 -8.54
C TYR A 126 -4.35 0.37 -8.87
N TYR A 127 -4.48 1.34 -7.95
CA TYR A 127 -5.26 2.54 -8.21
C TYR A 127 -4.73 3.32 -9.42
N TYR A 128 -3.41 3.51 -9.48
CA TYR A 128 -2.81 4.25 -10.59
C TYR A 128 -2.85 3.48 -11.91
N SER A 129 -2.76 2.16 -11.90
CA SER A 129 -2.99 1.36 -13.11
C SER A 129 -4.42 1.56 -13.65
N LYS A 130 -5.41 1.67 -12.77
CA LYS A 130 -6.80 1.95 -13.18
C LYS A 130 -6.97 3.37 -13.70
N LEU A 131 -6.32 4.36 -13.10
CA LEU A 131 -6.41 5.75 -13.51
C LEU A 131 -5.71 6.01 -14.85
N THR A 132 -4.50 5.47 -15.02
CA THR A 132 -3.63 5.80 -16.16
C THR A 132 -3.72 4.81 -17.32
N GLY A 133 -4.22 3.61 -17.09
CA GLY A 133 -4.17 2.48 -18.03
C GLY A 133 -2.79 1.82 -18.12
N TYR A 134 -1.79 2.29 -17.37
CA TYR A 134 -0.47 1.67 -17.34
C TYR A 134 -0.44 0.50 -16.34
N ASP A 135 0.04 -0.65 -16.79
CA ASP A 135 0.20 -1.81 -15.91
C ASP A 135 1.50 -1.76 -15.11
N PHE A 136 1.42 -1.21 -13.90
CA PHE A 136 2.55 -1.16 -12.96
C PHE A 136 3.04 -2.55 -12.53
N PHE A 137 2.20 -3.58 -12.60
CA PHE A 137 2.57 -4.95 -12.22
C PHE A 137 3.38 -5.67 -13.29
N SER A 138 3.49 -5.10 -14.50
CA SER A 138 4.41 -5.57 -15.53
C SER A 138 5.89 -5.26 -15.22
N ASP A 139 6.17 -4.41 -14.22
CA ASP A 139 7.54 -4.11 -13.82
C ASP A 139 8.26 -5.37 -13.32
N PRO A 140 9.50 -5.63 -13.81
CA PRO A 140 10.28 -6.80 -13.42
C PRO A 140 10.47 -6.98 -11.91
N TRP A 141 10.42 -5.90 -11.15
CA TRP A 141 10.50 -5.98 -9.70
C TRP A 141 9.43 -6.88 -9.10
N TYR A 142 8.19 -6.86 -9.61
CA TYR A 142 7.10 -7.70 -9.08
C TYR A 142 7.36 -9.18 -9.30
N GLN A 143 7.89 -9.56 -10.46
CA GLN A 143 8.27 -10.95 -10.73
C GLN A 143 9.41 -11.40 -9.81
N GLY A 144 10.43 -10.56 -9.65
CA GLY A 144 11.52 -10.80 -8.71
C GLY A 144 11.04 -10.87 -7.26
N ASN A 145 10.13 -9.97 -6.85
CA ASN A 145 9.63 -9.92 -5.47
C ASN A 145 8.76 -11.14 -5.11
N ILE A 146 8.03 -11.70 -6.06
CA ILE A 146 7.35 -12.98 -5.86
C ILE A 146 8.36 -14.07 -5.50
N MET A 147 9.43 -14.19 -6.27
CA MET A 147 10.48 -15.18 -6.01
C MET A 147 11.23 -14.89 -4.71
N TYR A 148 11.58 -13.64 -4.45
CA TYR A 148 12.16 -13.20 -3.19
C TYR A 148 11.29 -13.62 -2.00
N THR A 149 9.99 -13.38 -2.07
CA THR A 149 9.03 -13.70 -1.00
C THR A 149 8.91 -15.22 -0.77
N ILE A 150 8.89 -16.01 -1.85
CA ILE A 150 8.82 -17.47 -1.80
C ILE A 150 10.12 -18.06 -1.23
N PHE A 151 11.28 -17.59 -1.66
CA PHE A 151 12.56 -18.10 -1.16
C PHE A 151 12.88 -17.67 0.26
N GLN A 152 12.40 -16.49 0.67
CA GLN A 152 12.53 -16.06 2.06
C GLN A 152 11.76 -16.96 3.02
N GLN A 153 10.63 -17.49 2.59
CA GLN A 153 9.81 -18.40 3.36
C GLN A 153 9.14 -19.43 2.43
N PRO A 154 9.84 -20.49 2.05
CA PRO A 154 9.28 -21.55 1.24
C PRO A 154 8.02 -22.19 1.88
N PRO A 155 7.14 -22.83 1.10
CA PRO A 155 5.96 -23.50 1.63
C PRO A 155 6.30 -24.47 2.76
N PHE A 156 5.53 -24.46 3.83
CA PHE A 156 5.71 -25.28 5.03
C PHE A 156 6.96 -24.99 5.86
N SER A 157 7.79 -24.04 5.45
CA SER A 157 8.99 -23.65 6.21
C SER A 157 8.67 -22.64 7.30
N LYS A 158 9.60 -22.50 8.21
CA LYS A 158 9.63 -21.39 9.14
C LYS A 158 10.38 -20.22 8.54
N SER A 159 9.97 -19.00 8.86
CA SER A 159 10.66 -17.80 8.39
C SER A 159 12.13 -17.82 8.79
N GLY A 160 13.00 -17.59 7.82
CA GLY A 160 14.43 -17.40 8.07
C GLY A 160 14.79 -15.99 8.53
N GLY A 161 13.96 -15.00 8.20
CA GLY A 161 14.14 -13.59 8.47
C GLY A 161 15.48 -12.99 8.11
N ASN A 162 15.45 -11.84 7.51
CA ASN A 162 16.63 -11.03 7.32
C ASN A 162 16.34 -9.57 7.72
N GLY A 163 17.38 -8.82 7.99
CA GLY A 163 17.29 -7.41 8.34
C GLY A 163 16.40 -7.16 9.56
N SER A 164 15.56 -6.17 9.48
CA SER A 164 14.63 -5.81 10.55
C SER A 164 13.48 -6.81 10.64
N SER A 165 13.68 -7.82 11.44
CA SER A 165 12.82 -8.95 11.56
C SER A 165 12.43 -9.12 13.03
N HIS A 166 11.29 -8.57 13.40
CA HIS A 166 10.73 -8.77 14.75
C HIS A 166 10.00 -10.10 14.86
N GLN A 167 10.61 -11.16 14.23
CA GLN A 167 9.80 -12.29 13.96
C GLN A 167 9.79 -13.36 14.98
N ASN A 168 8.60 -13.88 15.13
CA ASN A 168 8.40 -15.24 15.55
C ASN A 168 8.61 -16.18 14.36
N VAL A 169 9.47 -17.13 14.51
CA VAL A 169 9.66 -18.22 13.56
C VAL A 169 8.36 -19.02 13.47
N GLY A 170 7.69 -18.98 12.34
CA GLY A 170 6.37 -19.59 12.17
C GLY A 170 6.05 -19.86 10.70
N ARG A 171 4.85 -20.35 10.45
CA ARG A 171 4.34 -20.48 9.08
C ARG A 171 4.11 -19.11 8.45
N PRO A 172 4.02 -19.02 7.10
CA PRO A 172 3.63 -17.78 6.43
C PRO A 172 2.36 -17.21 7.03
N ASN A 173 2.41 -15.94 7.39
CA ASN A 173 1.24 -15.28 7.94
C ASN A 173 0.21 -14.94 6.84
N SER A 174 -1.02 -14.66 7.25
CA SER A 174 -2.11 -14.34 6.34
C SER A 174 -1.84 -13.12 5.45
N ILE A 175 -1.02 -12.18 5.90
CA ILE A 175 -0.65 -10.98 5.13
C ILE A 175 0.25 -11.38 3.95
N ARG A 176 1.27 -12.20 4.19
CA ARG A 176 2.16 -12.72 3.15
C ARG A 176 1.40 -13.58 2.13
N ILE A 177 0.53 -14.47 2.61
CA ILE A 177 -0.32 -15.28 1.73
C ILE A 177 -1.25 -14.40 0.91
N GLY A 178 -1.88 -13.39 1.51
CA GLY A 178 -2.74 -12.43 0.82
C GLY A 178 -2.00 -11.60 -0.22
N TYR A 179 -0.77 -11.21 0.08
CA TYR A 179 0.08 -10.49 -0.86
C TYR A 179 0.41 -11.34 -2.10
N LEU A 180 0.84 -12.58 -1.89
CA LEU A 180 1.14 -13.50 -3.01
C LEU A 180 -0.13 -13.86 -3.80
N ASP A 181 -1.29 -13.99 -3.16
CA ASP A 181 -2.57 -14.19 -3.86
C ASP A 181 -2.92 -12.99 -4.74
N ALA A 182 -2.75 -11.78 -4.23
CA ALA A 182 -2.94 -10.56 -5.02
C ALA A 182 -2.00 -10.50 -6.23
N LEU A 183 -0.71 -10.75 -6.02
CA LEU A 183 0.26 -10.75 -7.12
C LEU A 183 0.00 -11.88 -8.13
N ALA A 184 -0.39 -13.08 -7.69
CA ALA A 184 -0.77 -14.16 -8.59
C ALA A 184 -1.89 -13.73 -9.55
N ARG A 185 -2.89 -13.02 -9.04
CA ARG A 185 -4.02 -12.52 -9.84
C ARG A 185 -3.64 -11.36 -10.76
N LEU A 186 -2.78 -10.46 -10.29
CA LEU A 186 -2.41 -9.24 -11.02
C LEU A 186 -1.35 -9.52 -12.10
N THR A 187 -0.45 -10.47 -11.86
CA THR A 187 0.67 -10.77 -12.77
C THR A 187 0.51 -12.08 -13.56
N GLY A 188 -0.47 -12.90 -13.21
CA GLY A 188 -0.61 -14.26 -13.77
C GLY A 188 0.48 -15.23 -13.32
N ASN A 189 1.28 -14.91 -12.27
CA ASN A 189 2.42 -15.72 -11.86
C ASN A 189 1.97 -17.04 -11.20
N THR A 190 2.34 -18.15 -11.82
CA THR A 190 1.94 -19.49 -11.40
C THR A 190 2.65 -19.99 -10.14
N TYR A 191 3.87 -19.51 -9.86
CA TYR A 191 4.60 -19.86 -8.63
C TYR A 191 3.92 -19.23 -7.40
N ALA A 192 3.48 -17.98 -7.51
CA ALA A 192 2.70 -17.33 -6.45
C ALA A 192 1.38 -18.07 -6.20
N ALA A 193 0.67 -18.45 -7.27
CA ALA A 193 -0.58 -19.21 -7.16
C ALA A 193 -0.37 -20.59 -6.50
N ASP A 194 0.71 -21.30 -6.86
CA ASP A 194 1.04 -22.59 -6.27
C ASP A 194 1.42 -22.47 -4.79
N PHE A 195 2.19 -21.44 -4.42
CA PHE A 195 2.53 -21.15 -3.02
C PHE A 195 1.26 -20.98 -2.17
N VAL A 196 0.35 -20.13 -2.62
CA VAL A 196 -0.91 -19.86 -1.92
C VAL A 196 -1.76 -21.12 -1.78
N ARG A 197 -1.83 -21.93 -2.84
CA ARG A 197 -2.57 -23.21 -2.82
C ARG A 197 -2.00 -24.20 -1.82
N ARG A 198 -0.69 -24.25 -1.64
CA ARG A 198 -0.01 -25.17 -0.71
C ARG A 198 -0.18 -24.74 0.75
N ASP A 199 -0.03 -23.44 1.03
CA ASP A 199 -0.09 -22.94 2.41
C ASP A 199 -1.51 -22.81 2.98
N ARG A 200 -2.55 -22.84 2.12
CA ARG A 200 -3.96 -22.88 2.58
C ARG A 200 -4.42 -24.28 2.99
N LYS A 201 -3.62 -25.31 2.81
CA LYS A 201 -3.88 -26.68 3.25
C LYS A 201 -3.29 -26.95 4.63
#